data_9f479410bd41de48ea688dc9bfcdce18
#
_entry.id   9f479410bd41de48ea688dc9bfcdce18
#
_cell.length_a   1.000
_cell.length_b   1.000
_cell.length_c   1.000
_cell.angle_alpha   90.00
_cell.angle_beta   90.00
_cell.angle_gamma   90.00
#
_symmetry.space_group_name_H-M   'P 1'
#
loop_
_entity.id
_entity.type
_entity.pdbx_description
1 polymer ?
#
loop_
_entity_poly.entity_id
_entity_poly.type
_entity_poly.pdbx_seq_one_letter_code
_entity_poly.pdbx_strand_id
1 'polypeptide(L)'
;MESVTNKEELEHEIEHELEHQKEHEQEHVYEEKCLEKASENMEVTICDELVLDEVEHMYNEFMQRMSMQGISEEMYYEYTKSKKEDITKQMKDYAVKRLKYRYLLKEIIKEEKIKVTDKEAKDKVKDMAKMYQVDEETILKEVSVENIKVDLMYEKALEIVTANEEKKTTKKEEKK
;
A
#
# COMPACT_ATOMS: atom_id res chain seq x y z
N MET A 1 -24.67 5.65 -3.13
CA MET A 1 -25.12 6.31 -1.89
C MET A 1 -26.59 6.03 -1.77
N GLU A 2 -26.99 5.12 -0.90
CA GLU A 2 -28.39 4.99 -0.51
C GLU A 2 -28.77 6.25 0.24
N SER A 3 -29.95 6.78 -0.01
CA SER A 3 -30.38 8.07 0.54
C SER A 3 -30.62 7.91 2.04
N VAL A 4 -29.72 8.41 2.84
CA VAL A 4 -29.88 8.55 4.28
C VAL A 4 -31.13 9.44 4.54
N THR A 5 -32.13 8.90 5.21
CA THR A 5 -33.43 9.55 5.36
C THR A 5 -33.65 10.15 6.74
N ASN A 6 -32.87 9.76 7.74
CA ASN A 6 -32.96 10.27 9.10
C ASN A 6 -31.59 10.36 9.79
N LYS A 7 -31.58 11.05 10.96
CA LYS A 7 -30.36 11.32 11.72
C LYS A 7 -29.70 10.03 12.26
N GLU A 8 -30.49 9.06 12.67
CA GLU A 8 -29.98 7.81 13.26
C GLU A 8 -29.27 6.93 12.18
N GLU A 9 -29.81 6.88 10.95
CA GLU A 9 -29.20 6.22 9.82
C GLU A 9 -27.87 6.89 9.44
N LEU A 10 -27.82 8.22 9.47
CA LEU A 10 -26.60 8.97 9.19
C LEU A 10 -25.52 8.71 10.24
N GLU A 11 -25.88 8.72 11.52
CA GLU A 11 -24.96 8.44 12.62
C GLU A 11 -24.40 7.01 12.49
N HIS A 12 -25.25 6.03 12.20
CA HIS A 12 -24.84 4.63 12.00
C HIS A 12 -23.94 4.46 10.77
N GLU A 13 -24.23 5.14 9.64
CA GLU A 13 -23.41 5.07 8.43
C GLU A 13 -22.02 5.71 8.67
N ILE A 14 -21.98 6.85 9.36
CA ILE A 14 -20.71 7.50 9.74
C ILE A 14 -19.91 6.63 10.71
N GLU A 15 -20.56 6.05 11.71
CA GLU A 15 -19.90 5.15 12.68
C GLU A 15 -19.30 3.94 11.99
N HIS A 16 -20.04 3.29 11.10
CA HIS A 16 -19.58 2.16 10.30
C HIS A 16 -18.40 2.54 9.37
N GLU A 17 -18.49 3.70 8.71
CA GLU A 17 -17.41 4.22 7.86
C GLU A 17 -16.13 4.49 8.67
N LEU A 18 -16.27 5.10 9.85
CA LEU A 18 -15.14 5.38 10.75
C LEU A 18 -14.54 4.11 11.34
N GLU A 19 -15.35 3.12 11.69
CA GLU A 19 -14.87 1.81 12.12
C GLU A 19 -14.06 1.13 11.02
N HIS A 20 -14.60 1.09 9.81
CA HIS A 20 -13.93 0.50 8.65
C HIS A 20 -12.60 1.21 8.31
N GLN A 21 -12.59 2.55 8.35
CA GLN A 21 -11.37 3.32 8.15
C GLN A 21 -10.33 3.01 9.23
N LYS A 22 -10.76 2.91 10.48
CA LYS A 22 -9.87 2.60 11.60
C LYS A 22 -9.31 1.18 11.53
N GLU A 23 -10.13 0.19 11.17
CA GLU A 23 -9.67 -1.18 10.95
C GLU A 23 -8.61 -1.23 9.85
N HIS A 24 -8.86 -0.58 8.73
CA HIS A 24 -7.94 -0.51 7.60
C HIS A 24 -6.62 0.19 7.96
N GLU A 25 -6.70 1.28 8.74
CA GLU A 25 -5.50 1.97 9.24
C GLU A 25 -4.70 1.09 10.20
N GLN A 26 -5.36 0.35 11.10
CA GLN A 26 -4.71 -0.59 12.01
C GLN A 26 -4.04 -1.74 11.26
N GLU A 27 -4.68 -2.27 10.22
CA GLU A 27 -4.11 -3.31 9.36
C GLU A 27 -2.82 -2.81 8.68
N HIS A 28 -2.83 -1.64 8.08
CA HIS A 28 -1.63 -1.05 7.48
C HIS A 28 -0.50 -0.80 8.48
N VAL A 29 -0.83 -0.30 9.68
CA VAL A 29 0.17 -0.10 10.74
C VAL A 29 0.76 -1.45 11.20
N TYR A 30 -0.06 -2.49 11.24
CA TYR A 30 0.39 -3.84 11.57
C TYR A 30 1.32 -4.42 10.50
N GLU A 31 0.93 -4.32 9.24
CA GLU A 31 1.73 -4.75 8.08
C GLU A 31 3.09 -4.04 8.05
N GLU A 32 3.10 -2.71 8.25
CA GLU A 32 4.35 -1.93 8.28
C GLU A 32 5.27 -2.41 9.40
N LYS A 33 4.74 -2.67 10.60
CA LYS A 33 5.52 -3.21 11.72
C LYS A 33 6.07 -4.61 11.44
N CYS A 34 5.30 -5.46 10.78
CA CYS A 34 5.75 -6.79 10.38
C CYS A 34 6.90 -6.71 9.36
N LEU A 35 6.76 -5.84 8.36
CA LEU A 35 7.80 -5.59 7.36
C LEU A 35 9.06 -4.96 7.98
N GLU A 36 8.90 -3.99 8.88
CA GLU A 36 10.03 -3.39 9.61
C GLU A 36 10.82 -4.46 10.36
N LYS A 37 10.13 -5.30 11.11
CA LYS A 37 10.72 -6.37 11.90
C LYS A 37 11.37 -7.47 11.05
N ALA A 38 10.74 -7.83 9.94
CA ALA A 38 11.31 -8.78 9.00
C ALA A 38 12.56 -8.22 8.31
N SER A 39 12.62 -6.90 8.10
CA SER A 39 13.74 -6.23 7.45
C SER A 39 14.95 -5.94 8.38
N GLU A 40 14.81 -6.09 9.70
CA GLU A 40 15.89 -5.83 10.67
C GLU A 40 17.15 -6.69 10.41
N ASN A 41 16.94 -7.94 9.96
CA ASN A 41 18.03 -8.89 9.69
C ASN A 41 18.45 -8.91 8.21
N MET A 42 17.91 -7.99 7.41
CA MET A 42 18.21 -7.94 5.99
C MET A 42 19.40 -7.04 5.71
N GLU A 43 20.44 -7.61 5.09
CA GLU A 43 21.57 -6.87 4.58
C GLU A 43 21.34 -6.55 3.10
N VAL A 44 21.06 -5.29 2.80
CA VAL A 44 20.90 -4.80 1.41
C VAL A 44 21.60 -3.47 1.23
N THR A 45 22.36 -3.35 0.16
CA THR A 45 22.92 -2.08 -0.28
C THR A 45 22.06 -1.50 -1.40
N ILE A 46 21.47 -0.35 -1.15
CA ILE A 46 20.64 0.36 -2.13
C ILE A 46 21.47 1.51 -2.67
N CYS A 47 21.61 1.62 -4.00
CA CYS A 47 22.34 2.72 -4.61
C CYS A 47 21.55 4.04 -4.50
N ASP A 48 22.28 5.16 -4.44
CA ASP A 48 21.69 6.48 -4.29
C ASP A 48 20.76 6.85 -5.46
N GLU A 49 21.06 6.41 -6.68
CA GLU A 49 20.21 6.63 -7.85
C GLU A 49 18.80 6.04 -7.66
N LEU A 50 18.71 4.79 -7.17
CA LEU A 50 17.41 4.16 -6.91
C LEU A 50 16.64 4.88 -5.80
N VAL A 51 17.33 5.40 -4.79
CA VAL A 51 16.69 6.19 -3.75
C VAL A 51 16.14 7.48 -4.31
N LEU A 52 16.89 8.16 -5.20
CA LEU A 52 16.43 9.39 -5.84
C LEU A 52 15.23 9.16 -6.76
N ASP A 53 15.25 8.08 -7.54
CA ASP A 53 14.12 7.69 -8.39
C ASP A 53 12.87 7.40 -7.56
N GLU A 54 13.01 6.69 -6.44
CA GLU A 54 11.89 6.38 -5.55
C GLU A 54 11.34 7.64 -4.87
N VAL A 55 12.23 8.59 -4.46
CA VAL A 55 11.82 9.89 -3.90
C VAL A 55 11.03 10.69 -4.93
N GLU A 56 11.48 10.75 -6.19
CA GLU A 56 10.77 11.45 -7.26
C GLU A 56 9.40 10.80 -7.53
N HIS A 57 9.33 9.48 -7.50
CA HIS A 57 8.08 8.75 -7.64
C HIS A 57 7.09 9.08 -6.50
N MET A 58 7.56 9.01 -5.24
CA MET A 58 6.76 9.38 -4.07
C MET A 58 6.29 10.84 -4.11
N TYR A 59 7.15 11.74 -4.57
CA TYR A 59 6.80 13.14 -4.73
C TYR A 59 5.68 13.34 -5.77
N ASN A 60 5.79 12.67 -6.91
CA ASN A 60 4.78 12.73 -7.95
C ASN A 60 3.44 12.13 -7.50
N GLU A 61 3.44 10.99 -6.77
CA GLU A 61 2.25 10.43 -6.15
C GLU A 61 1.61 11.40 -5.15
N PHE A 62 2.43 12.08 -4.35
CA PHE A 62 1.95 13.07 -3.39
C PHE A 62 1.29 14.26 -4.09
N MET A 63 1.93 14.83 -5.11
CA MET A 63 1.38 15.96 -5.88
C MET A 63 0.12 15.58 -6.64
N GLN A 64 0.05 14.37 -7.18
CA GLN A 64 -1.15 13.86 -7.83
C GLN A 64 -2.33 13.79 -6.85
N ARG A 65 -2.12 13.28 -5.63
CA ARG A 65 -3.16 13.26 -4.58
C ARG A 65 -3.62 14.66 -4.20
N MET A 66 -2.70 15.61 -4.06
CA MET A 66 -3.04 17.02 -3.81
C MET A 66 -3.88 17.61 -4.94
N SER A 67 -3.48 17.35 -6.20
CA SER A 67 -4.21 17.79 -7.37
C SER A 67 -5.64 17.24 -7.43
N MET A 68 -5.84 15.98 -7.05
CA MET A 68 -7.18 15.36 -6.95
C MET A 68 -8.06 16.05 -5.91
N GLN A 69 -7.45 16.65 -4.87
CA GLN A 69 -8.14 17.46 -3.85
C GLN A 69 -8.29 18.95 -4.26
N GLY A 70 -7.91 19.29 -5.49
CA GLY A 70 -7.98 20.67 -6.01
C GLY A 70 -6.85 21.58 -5.55
N ILE A 71 -5.79 21.03 -4.96
CA ILE A 71 -4.61 21.78 -4.50
C ILE A 71 -3.50 21.64 -5.54
N SER A 72 -3.18 22.73 -6.24
CA SER A 72 -2.03 22.74 -7.15
C SER A 72 -0.71 22.78 -6.39
N GLU A 73 0.38 22.38 -7.06
CA GLU A 73 1.74 22.44 -6.52
C GLU A 73 2.10 23.84 -6.04
N GLU A 74 1.75 24.87 -6.80
CA GLU A 74 1.97 26.29 -6.48
C GLU A 74 1.22 26.69 -5.21
N MET A 75 -0.06 26.35 -5.11
CA MET A 75 -0.87 26.60 -3.91
C MET A 75 -0.30 25.90 -2.69
N TYR A 76 0.17 24.67 -2.83
CA TYR A 76 0.78 23.92 -1.75
C TYR A 76 2.04 24.65 -1.22
N TYR A 77 2.93 25.11 -2.10
CA TYR A 77 4.15 25.84 -1.72
C TYR A 77 3.86 27.22 -1.12
N GLU A 78 2.84 27.91 -1.65
CA GLU A 78 2.42 29.18 -1.05
C GLU A 78 1.90 29.03 0.37
N TYR A 79 1.13 27.99 0.63
CA TYR A 79 0.54 27.73 1.95
C TYR A 79 1.57 27.23 2.96
N THR A 80 2.39 26.26 2.58
CA THR A 80 3.34 25.61 3.49
C THR A 80 4.66 26.36 3.62
N LYS A 81 4.94 27.33 2.74
CA LYS A 81 6.23 28.02 2.61
C LYS A 81 7.41 27.09 2.41
N SER A 82 7.16 25.87 1.96
CA SER A 82 8.15 24.84 1.65
C SER A 82 8.57 24.92 0.18
N LYS A 83 9.59 24.15 -0.17
CA LYS A 83 10.04 23.93 -1.55
C LYS A 83 10.09 22.44 -1.84
N LYS A 84 10.18 22.08 -3.13
CA LYS A 84 10.33 20.69 -3.56
C LYS A 84 11.47 19.98 -2.82
N GLU A 85 12.61 20.66 -2.65
CA GLU A 85 13.78 20.12 -1.99
C GLU A 85 13.53 19.76 -0.51
N ASP A 86 12.71 20.53 0.18
CA ASP A 86 12.38 20.29 1.59
C ASP A 86 11.52 19.04 1.74
N ILE A 87 10.54 18.85 0.82
CA ILE A 87 9.64 17.71 0.80
C ILE A 87 10.39 16.44 0.40
N THR A 88 11.16 16.49 -0.67
CA THR A 88 11.94 15.35 -1.16
C THR A 88 13.00 14.89 -0.15
N LYS A 89 13.58 15.83 0.59
CA LYS A 89 14.50 15.49 1.68
C LYS A 89 13.83 14.73 2.80
N GLN A 90 12.62 15.11 3.18
CA GLN A 90 11.85 14.38 4.20
C GLN A 90 11.42 13.00 3.70
N MET A 91 11.19 12.85 2.40
CA MET A 91 10.80 11.56 1.80
C MET A 91 11.94 10.56 1.69
N LYS A 92 13.21 11.00 1.77
CA LYS A 92 14.37 10.13 1.53
C LYS A 92 14.42 8.90 2.44
N ASP A 93 14.16 9.06 3.72
CA ASP A 93 14.20 7.95 4.68
C ASP A 93 13.06 6.96 4.42
N TYR A 94 11.88 7.46 4.04
CA TYR A 94 10.75 6.64 3.62
C TYR A 94 11.03 5.88 2.31
N ALA A 95 11.67 6.53 1.34
CA ALA A 95 12.07 5.91 0.10
C ALA A 95 13.03 4.71 0.33
N VAL A 96 14.01 4.89 1.21
CA VAL A 96 14.92 3.79 1.60
C VAL A 96 14.15 2.64 2.27
N LYS A 97 13.22 2.93 3.18
CA LYS A 97 12.36 1.90 3.82
C LYS A 97 11.52 1.16 2.77
N ARG A 98 10.84 1.90 1.89
CA ARG A 98 9.98 1.35 0.83
C ARG A 98 10.75 0.42 -0.12
N LEU A 99 11.96 0.83 -0.50
CA LEU A 99 12.84 -0.01 -1.31
C LEU A 99 13.28 -1.27 -0.55
N LYS A 100 13.65 -1.16 0.73
CA LYS A 100 13.98 -2.34 1.55
C LYS A 100 12.84 -3.34 1.61
N TYR A 101 11.61 -2.88 1.86
CA TYR A 101 10.43 -3.74 1.92
C TYR A 101 10.15 -4.40 0.57
N ARG A 102 10.30 -3.66 -0.53
CA ARG A 102 10.17 -4.23 -1.89
C ARG A 102 11.18 -5.34 -2.15
N TYR A 103 12.45 -5.15 -1.76
CA TYR A 103 13.48 -6.18 -1.91
C TYR A 103 13.23 -7.38 -1.00
N LEU A 104 12.79 -7.16 0.25
CA LEU A 104 12.39 -8.23 1.17
C LEU A 104 11.30 -9.10 0.56
N LEU A 105 10.20 -8.50 0.14
CA LEU A 105 9.07 -9.23 -0.46
C LEU A 105 9.48 -9.95 -1.73
N LYS A 106 10.32 -9.32 -2.58
CA LYS A 106 10.85 -9.94 -3.80
C LYS A 106 11.68 -11.19 -3.50
N GLU A 107 12.49 -11.18 -2.44
CA GLU A 107 13.25 -12.36 -2.05
C GLU A 107 12.35 -13.45 -1.46
N ILE A 108 11.33 -13.08 -0.67
CA ILE A 108 10.32 -14.03 -0.18
C ILE A 108 9.59 -14.70 -1.36
N ILE A 109 9.17 -13.92 -2.37
CA ILE A 109 8.52 -14.47 -3.58
C ILE A 109 9.40 -15.54 -4.24
N LYS A 110 10.69 -15.30 -4.30
CA LYS A 110 11.66 -16.18 -4.93
C LYS A 110 11.92 -17.44 -4.09
N GLU A 111 12.17 -17.29 -2.78
CA GLU A 111 12.47 -18.40 -1.87
C GLU A 111 11.26 -19.31 -1.66
N GLU A 112 10.08 -18.73 -1.46
CA GLU A 112 8.81 -19.48 -1.29
C GLU A 112 8.23 -19.95 -2.65
N LYS A 113 8.87 -19.55 -3.76
CA LYS A 113 8.45 -19.90 -5.15
C LYS A 113 6.98 -19.55 -5.42
N ILE A 114 6.57 -18.38 -4.93
CA ILE A 114 5.21 -17.89 -5.08
C ILE A 114 4.87 -17.73 -6.55
N LYS A 115 3.76 -18.32 -6.96
CA LYS A 115 3.24 -18.23 -8.31
C LYS A 115 1.79 -17.81 -8.29
N VAL A 116 1.41 -17.07 -9.31
CA VAL A 116 0.03 -16.64 -9.56
C VAL A 116 -0.41 -17.21 -10.90
N THR A 117 -1.56 -17.86 -10.91
CA THR A 117 -2.16 -18.43 -12.12
C THR A 117 -2.92 -17.37 -12.91
N ASP A 118 -3.14 -17.63 -14.21
CA ASP A 118 -3.99 -16.77 -15.05
C ASP A 118 -5.42 -16.65 -14.52
N LYS A 119 -5.88 -17.67 -13.83
CA LYS A 119 -7.22 -17.68 -13.23
C LYS A 119 -7.29 -16.69 -12.07
N GLU A 120 -6.33 -16.71 -11.15
CA GLU A 120 -6.27 -15.76 -10.02
C GLU A 120 -6.19 -14.31 -10.49
N ALA A 121 -5.36 -14.05 -11.51
CA ALA A 121 -5.26 -12.71 -12.09
C ALA A 121 -6.59 -12.25 -12.72
N LYS A 122 -7.29 -13.14 -13.44
CA LYS A 122 -8.61 -12.84 -14.01
C LYS A 122 -9.67 -12.62 -12.93
N ASP A 123 -9.65 -13.40 -11.88
CA ASP A 123 -10.61 -13.24 -10.78
C ASP A 123 -10.37 -11.89 -10.07
N LYS A 124 -9.10 -11.47 -9.87
CA LYS A 124 -8.76 -10.13 -9.35
C LYS A 124 -9.28 -9.01 -10.27
N VAL A 125 -9.12 -9.15 -11.60
CA VAL A 125 -9.67 -8.18 -12.57
C VAL A 125 -11.19 -8.03 -12.42
N LYS A 126 -11.92 -9.15 -12.26
CA LYS A 126 -13.38 -9.11 -12.04
C LYS A 126 -13.76 -8.41 -10.74
N ASP A 127 -12.99 -8.65 -9.68
CA ASP A 127 -13.27 -8.01 -8.39
C ASP A 127 -12.96 -6.52 -8.45
N MET A 128 -11.88 -6.11 -9.12
CA MET A 128 -11.59 -4.70 -9.40
C MET A 128 -12.71 -4.06 -10.24
N ALA A 129 -13.16 -4.72 -11.29
CA ALA A 129 -14.23 -4.23 -12.15
C ALA A 129 -15.54 -4.01 -11.38
N LYS A 130 -15.89 -4.92 -10.45
CA LYS A 130 -17.05 -4.75 -9.55
C LYS A 130 -16.86 -3.59 -8.57
N MET A 131 -15.67 -3.49 -7.97
CA MET A 131 -15.36 -2.44 -6.98
C MET A 131 -15.44 -1.05 -7.61
N TYR A 132 -14.87 -0.87 -8.79
CA TYR A 132 -14.88 0.41 -9.50
C TYR A 132 -16.11 0.63 -10.38
N GLN A 133 -17.03 -0.34 -10.45
CA GLN A 133 -18.24 -0.31 -11.27
C GLN A 133 -17.93 -0.01 -12.76
N VAL A 134 -16.90 -0.66 -13.29
CA VAL A 134 -16.46 -0.56 -14.69
C VAL A 134 -16.34 -1.94 -15.31
N ASP A 135 -16.21 -2.01 -16.65
CA ASP A 135 -15.99 -3.25 -17.37
C ASP A 135 -14.56 -3.79 -17.19
N GLU A 136 -14.40 -5.12 -17.21
CA GLU A 136 -13.09 -5.80 -17.16
C GLU A 136 -12.13 -5.26 -18.24
N GLU A 137 -12.65 -4.94 -19.44
CA GLU A 137 -11.84 -4.37 -20.52
C GLU A 137 -11.26 -2.99 -20.17
N THR A 138 -11.96 -2.20 -19.39
CA THR A 138 -11.48 -0.89 -18.92
C THR A 138 -10.31 -1.06 -17.95
N ILE A 139 -10.41 -2.02 -17.02
CA ILE A 139 -9.30 -2.35 -16.12
C ILE A 139 -8.07 -2.83 -16.93
N LEU A 140 -8.29 -3.72 -17.90
CA LEU A 140 -7.20 -4.29 -18.71
C LEU A 140 -6.55 -3.29 -19.70
N LYS A 141 -7.19 -2.15 -19.98
CA LYS A 141 -6.55 -1.05 -20.73
C LYS A 141 -5.55 -0.27 -19.88
N GLU A 142 -5.86 -0.13 -18.59
CA GLU A 142 -5.03 0.64 -17.65
C GLU A 142 -3.91 -0.23 -17.04
N VAL A 143 -4.21 -1.52 -16.74
CA VAL A 143 -3.26 -2.42 -16.07
C VAL A 143 -3.15 -3.74 -16.83
N SER A 144 -1.93 -4.15 -17.14
CA SER A 144 -1.69 -5.45 -17.79
C SER A 144 -1.91 -6.62 -16.84
N VAL A 145 -2.29 -7.77 -17.40
CA VAL A 145 -2.45 -9.02 -16.62
C VAL A 145 -1.16 -9.41 -15.92
N GLU A 146 -0.01 -9.14 -16.54
CA GLU A 146 1.30 -9.40 -15.98
C GLU A 146 1.56 -8.56 -14.72
N ASN A 147 1.20 -7.28 -14.75
CA ASN A 147 1.31 -6.41 -13.58
C ASN A 147 0.41 -6.88 -12.44
N ILE A 148 -0.83 -7.25 -12.73
CA ILE A 148 -1.77 -7.81 -11.73
C ILE A 148 -1.20 -9.10 -11.11
N LYS A 149 -0.54 -9.97 -11.89
CA LYS A 149 0.13 -11.15 -11.33
C LYS A 149 1.28 -10.78 -10.41
N VAL A 150 2.05 -9.75 -10.77
CA VAL A 150 3.15 -9.27 -9.92
C VAL A 150 2.59 -8.73 -8.61
N ASP A 151 1.55 -7.91 -8.66
CA ASP A 151 0.90 -7.36 -7.46
C ASP A 151 0.36 -8.47 -6.55
N LEU A 152 -0.32 -9.47 -7.13
CA LEU A 152 -0.80 -10.65 -6.38
C LEU A 152 0.34 -11.48 -5.76
N MET A 153 1.52 -11.55 -6.40
CA MET A 153 2.68 -12.19 -5.78
C MET A 153 3.17 -11.41 -4.57
N TYR A 154 3.18 -10.08 -4.62
CA TYR A 154 3.54 -9.24 -3.50
C TYR A 154 2.50 -9.31 -2.37
N GLU A 155 1.19 -9.33 -2.66
CA GLU A 155 0.12 -9.56 -1.69
C GLU A 155 0.35 -10.89 -0.94
N LYS A 156 0.56 -11.99 -1.65
CA LYS A 156 0.84 -13.31 -1.05
C LYS A 156 2.12 -13.33 -0.22
N ALA A 157 3.16 -12.61 -0.62
CA ALA A 157 4.39 -12.50 0.15
C ALA A 157 4.16 -11.70 1.45
N LEU A 158 3.36 -10.65 1.40
CA LEU A 158 2.97 -9.87 2.58
C LEU A 158 2.15 -10.73 3.56
N GLU A 159 1.19 -11.52 3.07
CA GLU A 159 0.43 -12.48 3.89
C GLU A 159 1.36 -13.47 4.64
N ILE A 160 2.44 -13.93 4.02
CA ILE A 160 3.41 -14.80 4.68
C ILE A 160 4.14 -14.06 5.81
N VAL A 161 4.49 -12.79 5.60
CA VAL A 161 5.17 -11.98 6.63
C VAL A 161 4.25 -11.74 7.82
N THR A 162 3.01 -11.34 7.59
CA THR A 162 2.01 -11.06 8.63
C THR A 162 1.61 -12.32 9.40
N ALA A 163 1.33 -13.43 8.73
CA ALA A 163 0.97 -14.71 9.36
C ALA A 163 2.07 -15.29 10.23
N ASN A 164 3.35 -15.07 9.90
CA ASN A 164 4.48 -15.54 10.71
C ASN A 164 4.65 -14.75 12.01
N GLU A 165 4.29 -13.46 12.04
CA GLU A 165 4.32 -12.67 13.27
C GLU A 165 3.18 -13.03 14.23
N GLU A 166 1.98 -13.33 13.75
CA GLU A 166 0.87 -13.82 14.57
C GLU A 166 1.23 -15.12 15.29
N LYS A 167 1.90 -16.06 14.60
CA LYS A 167 2.37 -17.32 15.21
C LYS A 167 3.43 -17.12 16.31
N LYS A 168 4.21 -16.03 16.24
CA LYS A 168 5.20 -15.70 17.28
C LYS A 168 4.58 -15.03 18.49
N THR A 169 3.54 -14.21 18.32
CA THR A 169 2.80 -13.55 19.40
C THR A 169 2.01 -14.56 20.23
N THR A 170 1.26 -15.44 19.60
CA THR A 170 0.51 -16.52 20.29
C THR A 170 1.43 -17.45 21.10
N LYS A 171 2.62 -17.81 20.58
CA LYS A 171 3.60 -18.63 21.34
C LYS A 171 4.23 -17.91 22.54
N LYS A 172 4.21 -16.57 22.58
CA LYS A 172 4.71 -15.80 23.75
C LYS A 172 3.64 -15.65 24.82
N GLU A 173 2.37 -15.60 24.47
CA GLU A 173 1.25 -15.52 25.41
C GLU A 173 0.97 -16.88 26.09
N GLU A 174 1.16 -18.00 25.40
CA GLU A 174 1.05 -19.35 25.97
C GLU A 174 2.20 -19.72 26.91
N LYS A 175 3.27 -18.92 26.99
CA LYS A 175 4.43 -19.19 27.89
C LYS A 175 4.51 -18.24 29.08
N LYS A 176 3.46 -17.46 29.35
CA LYS A 176 3.30 -16.64 30.55
C LYS A 176 2.18 -17.17 31.44
#